data_172fbf319d793816967a19db73261e23
#
_entry.id   172fbf319d793816967a19db73261e23
#
_cell.length_a   1.000
_cell.length_b   1.000
_cell.length_c   1.000
_cell.angle_alpha   90.00
_cell.angle_beta   90.00
_cell.angle_gamma   90.00
#
_symmetry.space_group_name_H-M   'P 1'
#
loop_
_entity.id
_entity.type
_entity.pdbx_description
1 polymer ?
#
loop_
_entity_poly.entity_id
_entity_poly.type
_entity_poly.pdbx_seq_one_letter_code
_entity_poly.pdbx_strand_id
1 'polypeptide(L)'
;MTELKFEELLEAGCHFGHLKRKWNPKMAPYIFKEHNGIHVIDLQKTIAKADEAATALKQIARSGKKVLFVATKKQAKDVVAEMAKTVDMPFVTERWPGGMLTNFTTIRKAVKKMNNLDALMHDKDFNNISKRERLQVQRERAKLDKNLGSIADLNRLPSALFVIDINKKLRSEERRVGKECR
;
A
#
# COMPACT_ATOMS: atom_id res chain seq x y z
N MET A 1 1.95 -12.28 -20.10
CA MET A 1 2.12 -12.25 -18.64
C MET A 1 3.44 -12.94 -18.37
N THR A 2 4.32 -12.33 -17.61
CA THR A 2 5.51 -13.02 -17.10
C THR A 2 5.01 -14.06 -16.11
N GLU A 3 5.06 -15.33 -16.48
CA GLU A 3 4.75 -16.43 -15.57
C GLU A 3 5.80 -16.43 -14.47
N LEU A 4 5.36 -16.46 -13.23
CA LEU A 4 6.26 -16.58 -12.08
C LEU A 4 6.90 -17.97 -12.10
N LYS A 5 8.22 -18.04 -12.30
CA LYS A 5 8.92 -19.31 -12.31
C LYS A 5 9.28 -19.74 -10.88
N PHE A 6 9.16 -21.04 -10.65
CA PHE A 6 9.47 -21.64 -9.35
C PHE A 6 10.94 -21.36 -8.95
N GLU A 7 11.86 -21.45 -9.90
CA GLU A 7 13.29 -21.25 -9.67
C GLU A 7 13.60 -19.81 -9.23
N GLU A 8 12.99 -18.81 -9.87
CA GLU A 8 13.16 -17.40 -9.52
C GLU A 8 12.68 -17.10 -8.09
N LEU A 9 11.56 -17.70 -7.68
CA LEU A 9 11.04 -17.57 -6.32
C LEU A 9 11.92 -18.25 -5.28
N LEU A 10 12.52 -19.39 -5.65
CA LEU A 10 13.43 -20.12 -4.79
C LEU A 10 14.74 -19.35 -4.57
N GLU A 11 15.32 -18.80 -5.65
CA GLU A 11 16.52 -17.96 -5.60
C GLU A 11 16.27 -16.66 -4.80
N ALA A 12 15.12 -16.04 -4.97
CA ALA A 12 14.71 -14.87 -4.21
C ALA A 12 14.43 -15.17 -2.72
N GLY A 13 14.47 -16.44 -2.30
CA GLY A 13 14.23 -16.85 -0.92
C GLY A 13 12.77 -16.73 -0.47
N CYS A 14 11.80 -16.71 -1.38
CA CYS A 14 10.38 -16.59 -1.06
C CYS A 14 9.82 -17.78 -0.29
N HIS A 15 10.55 -18.90 -0.24
CA HIS A 15 10.19 -20.09 0.52
C HIS A 15 10.41 -19.95 2.03
N PHE A 16 11.19 -18.97 2.50
CA PHE A 16 11.38 -18.73 3.93
C PHE A 16 10.16 -18.06 4.55
N GLY A 17 9.51 -18.77 5.45
CA GLY A 17 8.37 -18.27 6.21
C GLY A 17 8.76 -17.73 7.59
N HIS A 18 7.82 -17.75 8.52
CA HIS A 18 8.02 -17.29 9.89
C HIS A 18 8.63 -18.35 10.79
N LEU A 19 9.26 -17.91 11.86
CA LEU A 19 9.66 -18.79 12.96
C LEU A 19 8.43 -19.50 13.55
N LYS A 20 8.58 -20.76 13.93
CA LYS A 20 7.52 -21.60 14.54
C LYS A 20 6.75 -20.91 15.66
N ARG A 21 7.43 -20.12 16.53
CA ARG A 21 6.78 -19.40 17.64
C ARG A 21 6.00 -18.13 17.21
N LYS A 22 6.16 -17.65 15.98
CA LYS A 22 5.56 -16.39 15.50
C LYS A 22 4.64 -16.58 14.30
N TRP A 23 4.36 -17.80 13.92
CA TRP A 23 3.51 -18.11 12.79
C TRP A 23 2.01 -17.90 13.08
N ASN A 24 1.22 -17.78 12.04
CA ASN A 24 -0.23 -17.75 12.17
C ASN A 24 -0.78 -19.15 11.84
N PRO A 25 -1.60 -19.77 12.71
CA PRO A 25 -2.22 -21.09 12.44
C PRO A 25 -2.98 -21.16 11.12
N LYS A 26 -3.55 -20.06 10.65
CA LYS A 26 -4.24 -19.99 9.34
C LYS A 26 -3.32 -20.23 8.15
N MET A 27 -2.00 -20.14 8.35
CA MET A 27 -0.99 -20.46 7.33
C MET A 27 -0.69 -21.96 7.20
N ALA A 28 -1.21 -22.80 8.09
CA ALA A 28 -0.96 -24.25 8.07
C ALA A 28 -1.13 -24.91 6.68
N PRO A 29 -2.17 -24.60 5.88
CA PRO A 29 -2.35 -25.18 4.56
C PRO A 29 -1.28 -24.83 3.53
N TYR A 30 -0.52 -23.74 3.76
CA TYR A 30 0.50 -23.20 2.86
C TYR A 30 1.93 -23.54 3.26
N ILE A 31 2.12 -24.21 4.41
CA ILE A 31 3.41 -24.62 4.91
C ILE A 31 3.74 -25.99 4.31
N PHE A 32 4.93 -26.11 3.71
CA PHE A 32 5.42 -27.37 3.17
C PHE A 32 6.06 -28.23 4.28
N LYS A 33 6.99 -27.64 5.05
CA LYS A 33 7.66 -28.32 6.17
C LYS A 33 8.28 -27.31 7.14
N GLU A 34 8.70 -27.79 8.31
CA GLU A 34 9.55 -27.06 9.25
C GLU A 34 11.01 -27.46 9.04
N HIS A 35 11.91 -26.48 9.00
CA HIS A 35 13.34 -26.68 8.93
C HIS A 35 14.05 -25.67 9.84
N ASN A 36 14.87 -26.16 10.77
CA ASN A 36 15.60 -25.33 11.74
C ASN A 36 14.73 -24.32 12.51
N GLY A 37 13.51 -24.72 12.90
CA GLY A 37 12.57 -23.84 13.61
C GLY A 37 11.93 -22.73 12.76
N ILE A 38 12.10 -22.80 11.44
CA ILE A 38 11.47 -21.91 10.46
C ILE A 38 10.52 -22.71 9.59
N HIS A 39 9.33 -22.18 9.35
CA HIS A 39 8.40 -22.77 8.40
C HIS A 39 8.82 -22.46 6.97
N VAL A 40 8.83 -23.49 6.12
CA VAL A 40 9.07 -23.37 4.68
C VAL A 40 7.72 -23.30 3.96
N ILE A 41 7.51 -22.26 3.17
CA ILE A 41 6.27 -22.03 2.41
C ILE A 41 6.29 -22.86 1.13
N ASP A 42 5.14 -23.40 0.76
CA ASP A 42 4.93 -24.11 -0.49
C ASP A 42 4.87 -23.12 -1.67
N LEU A 43 5.91 -23.10 -2.49
CA LEU A 43 6.00 -22.18 -3.63
C LEU A 43 5.04 -22.52 -4.77
N GLN A 44 4.62 -23.78 -4.93
CA GLN A 44 3.63 -24.15 -5.95
C GLN A 44 2.28 -23.54 -5.63
N LYS A 45 1.88 -23.59 -4.35
CA LYS A 45 0.67 -22.90 -3.90
C LYS A 45 0.79 -21.39 -4.00
N THR A 46 1.99 -20.84 -3.79
CA THR A 46 2.24 -19.41 -3.95
C THR A 46 2.02 -18.96 -5.40
N ILE A 47 2.55 -19.71 -6.37
CA ILE A 47 2.37 -19.42 -7.81
C ILE A 47 0.87 -19.50 -8.17
N ALA A 48 0.20 -20.59 -7.80
CA ALA A 48 -1.23 -20.76 -8.09
C ALA A 48 -2.08 -19.62 -7.53
N LYS A 49 -1.79 -19.17 -6.28
CA LYS A 49 -2.50 -18.05 -5.66
C LYS A 49 -2.13 -16.69 -6.24
N ALA A 50 -0.90 -16.51 -6.73
CA ALA A 50 -0.49 -15.31 -7.43
C ALA A 50 -1.22 -15.17 -8.79
N ASP A 51 -1.37 -16.24 -9.53
CA ASP A 51 -2.11 -16.26 -10.80
C ASP A 51 -3.61 -15.98 -10.61
N GLU A 52 -4.19 -16.56 -9.56
CA GLU A 52 -5.58 -16.29 -9.17
C GLU A 52 -5.76 -14.79 -8.83
N ALA A 53 -4.86 -14.22 -8.03
CA ALA A 53 -4.87 -12.81 -7.67
C ALA A 53 -4.65 -11.90 -8.89
N ALA A 54 -3.72 -12.24 -9.77
CA ALA A 54 -3.46 -11.50 -11.00
C ALA A 54 -4.67 -11.47 -11.93
N THR A 55 -5.39 -12.59 -12.03
CA THR A 55 -6.63 -12.68 -12.81
C THR A 55 -7.72 -11.78 -12.24
N ALA A 56 -7.90 -11.78 -10.92
CA ALA A 56 -8.86 -10.90 -10.25
C ALA A 56 -8.52 -9.41 -10.44
N LEU A 57 -7.25 -9.03 -10.27
CA LEU A 57 -6.79 -7.65 -10.49
C LEU A 57 -6.98 -7.22 -11.95
N LYS A 58 -6.73 -8.11 -12.91
CA LYS A 58 -6.97 -7.85 -14.33
C LYS A 58 -8.44 -7.57 -14.64
N GLN A 59 -9.36 -8.28 -14.02
CA GLN A 59 -10.80 -8.02 -14.16
C GLN A 59 -11.19 -6.65 -13.60
N ILE A 60 -10.66 -6.28 -12.43
CA ILE A 60 -10.90 -4.98 -11.80
C ILE A 60 -10.34 -3.85 -12.68
N ALA A 61 -9.11 -4.00 -13.18
CA ALA A 61 -8.48 -3.01 -14.04
C ALA A 61 -9.25 -2.83 -15.38
N ARG A 62 -9.73 -3.93 -15.98
CA ARG A 62 -10.58 -3.89 -17.21
C ARG A 62 -11.89 -3.13 -16.98
N SER A 63 -12.43 -3.13 -15.78
CA SER A 63 -13.63 -2.35 -15.45
C SER A 63 -13.35 -0.86 -15.20
N GLY A 64 -12.13 -0.38 -15.45
CA GLY A 64 -11.73 1.02 -15.24
C GLY A 64 -11.62 1.45 -13.78
N LYS A 65 -11.65 0.50 -12.85
CA LYS A 65 -11.59 0.78 -11.42
C LYS A 65 -10.14 0.86 -10.93
N LYS A 66 -9.88 1.71 -9.94
CA LYS A 66 -8.54 1.87 -9.37
C LYS A 66 -8.26 0.83 -8.28
N VAL A 67 -7.04 0.32 -8.29
CA VAL A 67 -6.46 -0.56 -7.26
C VAL A 67 -5.48 0.27 -6.45
N LEU A 68 -5.56 0.21 -5.12
CA LEU A 68 -4.62 0.91 -4.24
C LEU A 68 -3.51 -0.05 -3.80
N PHE A 69 -2.27 0.29 -4.13
CA PHE A 69 -1.10 -0.46 -3.70
C PHE A 69 -0.61 0.05 -2.34
N VAL A 70 -0.36 -0.87 -1.41
CA VAL A 70 0.09 -0.54 -0.05
C VAL A 70 1.38 -1.27 0.27
N ALA A 71 2.48 -0.52 0.43
CA ALA A 71 3.81 -1.04 0.69
C ALA A 71 4.54 -0.18 1.72
N THR A 72 4.25 -0.38 2.99
CA THR A 72 4.86 0.41 4.08
C THR A 72 6.19 -0.15 4.57
N LYS A 73 6.62 -1.29 4.05
CA LYS A 73 7.90 -1.92 4.40
C LYS A 73 9.05 -1.26 3.63
N LYS A 74 10.15 -0.95 4.30
CA LYS A 74 11.28 -0.21 3.68
C LYS A 74 11.79 -0.85 2.39
N GLN A 75 11.89 -2.19 2.36
CA GLN A 75 12.39 -2.93 1.21
C GLN A 75 11.46 -2.90 -0.01
N ALA A 76 10.15 -2.70 0.21
CA ALA A 76 9.15 -2.73 -0.86
C ALA A 76 8.73 -1.34 -1.36
N LYS A 77 9.02 -0.28 -0.59
CA LYS A 77 8.55 1.09 -0.88
C LYS A 77 8.88 1.57 -2.29
N ASP A 78 10.16 1.55 -2.62
CA ASP A 78 10.65 2.18 -3.85
C ASP A 78 10.21 1.37 -5.07
N VAL A 79 10.32 0.03 -5.00
CA VAL A 79 9.89 -0.88 -6.06
C VAL A 79 8.40 -0.72 -6.36
N VAL A 80 7.57 -0.69 -5.31
CA VAL A 80 6.12 -0.57 -5.49
C VAL A 80 5.72 0.82 -5.97
N ALA A 81 6.37 1.87 -5.48
CA ALA A 81 6.11 3.23 -5.94
C ALA A 81 6.40 3.39 -7.43
N GLU A 82 7.53 2.85 -7.89
CA GLU A 82 7.92 2.89 -9.30
C GLU A 82 6.92 2.11 -10.17
N MET A 83 6.62 0.87 -9.79
CA MET A 83 5.69 0.02 -10.54
C MET A 83 4.25 0.58 -10.56
N ALA A 84 3.78 1.16 -9.46
CA ALA A 84 2.45 1.75 -9.40
C ALA A 84 2.33 3.01 -10.26
N LYS A 85 3.40 3.82 -10.36
CA LYS A 85 3.47 4.98 -11.25
C LYS A 85 3.39 4.59 -12.72
N THR A 86 4.06 3.51 -13.14
CA THR A 86 4.02 3.02 -14.54
C THR A 86 2.61 2.65 -14.99
N VAL A 87 1.76 2.20 -14.08
CA VAL A 87 0.37 1.80 -14.39
C VAL A 87 -0.67 2.84 -13.97
N ASP A 88 -0.25 4.04 -13.57
CA ASP A 88 -1.12 5.14 -13.11
C ASP A 88 -2.13 4.69 -12.02
N MET A 89 -1.65 3.92 -11.06
CA MET A 89 -2.46 3.45 -9.93
C MET A 89 -2.02 4.14 -8.63
N PRO A 90 -2.97 4.48 -7.75
CA PRO A 90 -2.65 5.08 -6.45
C PRO A 90 -1.89 4.12 -5.56
N PHE A 91 -0.99 4.66 -4.74
CA PHE A 91 -0.18 3.85 -3.81
C PHE A 91 0.06 4.56 -2.48
N VAL A 92 0.33 3.78 -1.44
CA VAL A 92 0.72 4.28 -0.10
C VAL A 92 1.99 3.55 0.33
N THR A 93 3.08 4.29 0.47
CA THR A 93 4.39 3.73 0.81
C THR A 93 4.92 4.21 2.15
N GLU A 94 4.50 5.38 2.63
CA GLU A 94 5.02 5.94 3.87
C GLU A 94 4.25 5.44 5.10
N ARG A 95 3.11 5.96 5.33
CA ARG A 95 2.26 5.62 6.47
C ARG A 95 0.84 5.40 6.00
N TRP A 96 0.22 4.31 6.45
CA TRP A 96 -1.20 4.13 6.28
C TRP A 96 -1.97 5.14 7.13
N PRO A 97 -2.73 6.07 6.55
CA PRO A 97 -3.53 7.00 7.33
C PRO A 97 -4.67 6.26 8.03
N GLY A 98 -4.88 6.54 9.31
CA GLY A 98 -6.07 6.04 10.00
C GLY A 98 -7.33 6.60 9.36
N GLY A 99 -8.33 5.74 9.13
CA GLY A 99 -9.58 6.15 8.47
C GLY A 99 -9.50 6.23 6.94
N MET A 100 -8.44 5.68 6.31
CA MET A 100 -8.28 5.73 4.86
C MET A 100 -9.48 5.15 4.10
N LEU A 101 -10.08 4.10 4.60
CA LEU A 101 -11.26 3.46 4.02
C LEU A 101 -12.55 3.87 4.76
N THR A 102 -12.51 3.92 6.09
CA THR A 102 -13.70 4.15 6.93
C THR A 102 -14.10 5.63 7.05
N ASN A 103 -13.14 6.55 6.90
CA ASN A 103 -13.37 7.99 6.95
C ASN A 103 -12.69 8.71 5.79
N PHE A 104 -12.98 8.25 4.59
CA PHE A 104 -12.38 8.75 3.35
C PHE A 104 -12.65 10.25 3.13
N THR A 105 -13.80 10.75 3.61
CA THR A 105 -14.14 12.17 3.54
C THR A 105 -13.11 13.06 4.23
N THR A 106 -12.57 12.64 5.37
CA THR A 106 -11.51 13.37 6.09
C THR A 106 -10.18 13.32 5.33
N ILE A 107 -9.86 12.20 4.71
CA ILE A 107 -8.69 12.08 3.84
C ILE A 107 -8.80 13.03 2.65
N ARG A 108 -9.97 13.11 2.02
CA ARG A 108 -10.25 14.07 0.93
C ARG A 108 -10.11 15.53 1.38
N LYS A 109 -10.55 15.87 2.60
CA LYS A 109 -10.31 17.21 3.17
C LYS A 109 -8.81 17.50 3.34
N ALA A 110 -8.02 16.52 3.77
CA ALA A 110 -6.58 16.67 3.91
C ALA A 110 -5.87 16.84 2.55
N VAL A 111 -6.30 16.10 1.51
CA VAL A 111 -5.83 16.29 0.14
C VAL A 111 -6.20 17.69 -0.39
N LYS A 112 -7.46 18.13 -0.17
CA LYS A 112 -7.88 19.48 -0.55
C LYS A 112 -7.04 20.56 0.17
N LYS A 113 -6.73 20.35 1.46
CA LYS A 113 -5.83 21.26 2.19
C LYS A 113 -4.44 21.30 1.55
N MET A 114 -3.89 20.17 1.14
CA MET A 114 -2.60 20.10 0.43
C MET A 114 -2.63 20.94 -0.85
N ASN A 115 -3.66 20.77 -1.68
CA ASN A 115 -3.82 21.54 -2.93
C ASN A 115 -3.99 23.05 -2.66
N ASN A 116 -4.70 23.42 -1.59
CA ASN A 116 -4.84 24.83 -1.20
C ASN A 116 -3.49 25.43 -0.76
N LEU A 117 -2.64 24.66 -0.05
CA LEU A 117 -1.31 25.10 0.33
C LEU A 117 -0.41 25.24 -0.91
N ASP A 118 -0.55 24.38 -1.91
CA ASP A 118 0.14 24.53 -3.20
C ASP A 118 -0.29 25.82 -3.93
N ALA A 119 -1.59 26.06 -4.00
CA ALA A 119 -2.12 27.30 -4.59
C ALA A 119 -1.58 28.55 -3.87
N LEU A 120 -1.59 28.52 -2.52
CA LEU A 120 -1.06 29.61 -1.70
C LEU A 120 0.44 29.87 -1.98
N MET A 121 1.25 28.82 -2.17
CA MET A 121 2.68 28.94 -2.45
C MET A 121 2.97 29.54 -3.84
N HIS A 122 2.03 29.39 -4.79
CA HIS A 122 2.11 29.98 -6.13
C HIS A 122 1.52 31.40 -6.21
N ASP A 123 0.86 31.87 -5.13
CA ASP A 123 0.29 33.21 -5.09
C ASP A 123 1.39 34.27 -4.95
N LYS A 124 1.17 35.44 -5.61
CA LYS A 124 2.10 36.58 -5.55
C LYS A 124 2.26 37.12 -4.13
N ASP A 125 1.21 37.04 -3.34
CA ASP A 125 1.20 37.52 -1.95
C ASP A 125 1.97 36.63 -0.98
N PHE A 126 2.33 35.42 -1.39
CA PHE A 126 3.15 34.51 -0.57
C PHE A 126 4.52 35.11 -0.18
N ASN A 127 5.05 35.98 -1.02
CA ASN A 127 6.30 36.69 -0.73
C ASN A 127 6.15 37.78 0.35
N ASN A 128 4.94 38.27 0.58
CA ASN A 128 4.64 39.30 1.60
C ASN A 128 4.46 38.69 3.01
N ILE A 129 4.32 37.37 3.11
CA ILE A 129 4.18 36.65 4.39
C ILE A 129 5.54 36.53 5.07
N SER A 130 5.56 36.50 6.41
CA SER A 130 6.80 36.39 7.20
C SER A 130 7.60 35.13 6.85
N LYS A 131 8.93 35.19 6.94
CA LYS A 131 9.82 34.03 6.67
C LYS A 131 9.45 32.80 7.49
N ARG A 132 9.02 33.00 8.75
CA ARG A 132 8.62 31.93 9.65
C ARG A 132 7.35 31.23 9.18
N GLU A 133 6.36 31.98 8.77
CA GLU A 133 5.09 31.43 8.25
C GLU A 133 5.30 30.70 6.92
N ARG A 134 6.08 31.25 6.00
CA ARG A 134 6.45 30.59 4.76
C ARG A 134 7.08 29.22 5.02
N LEU A 135 8.02 29.14 5.93
CA LEU A 135 8.68 27.89 6.29
C LEU A 135 7.70 26.90 6.92
N GLN A 136 6.74 27.37 7.72
CA GLN A 136 5.71 26.51 8.30
C GLN A 136 4.78 25.94 7.24
N VAL A 137 4.30 26.75 6.31
CA VAL A 137 3.48 26.32 5.16
C VAL A 137 4.23 25.29 4.32
N GLN A 138 5.49 25.54 3.98
CA GLN A 138 6.32 24.61 3.21
C GLN A 138 6.49 23.26 3.93
N ARG A 139 6.76 23.27 5.22
CA ARG A 139 6.89 22.05 6.03
C ARG A 139 5.59 21.27 6.11
N GLU A 140 4.47 21.95 6.30
CA GLU A 140 3.15 21.32 6.35
C GLU A 140 2.79 20.71 5.00
N ARG A 141 2.99 21.43 3.92
CA ARG A 141 2.79 20.94 2.55
C ARG A 141 3.65 19.69 2.28
N ALA A 142 4.95 19.76 2.55
CA ALA A 142 5.86 18.63 2.35
C ALA A 142 5.46 17.39 3.16
N LYS A 143 4.95 17.58 4.38
CA LYS A 143 4.44 16.49 5.22
C LYS A 143 3.17 15.86 4.64
N LEU A 144 2.25 16.66 4.10
CA LEU A 144 1.03 16.18 3.47
C LEU A 144 1.35 15.47 2.15
N ASP A 145 2.20 16.05 1.32
CA ASP A 145 2.62 15.49 0.04
C ASP A 145 3.30 14.11 0.22
N LYS A 146 4.21 14.01 1.17
CA LYS A 146 4.86 12.75 1.49
C LYS A 146 3.88 11.64 1.86
N ASN A 147 2.77 11.95 2.54
CA ASN A 147 1.82 10.95 3.03
C ASN A 147 0.63 10.73 2.11
N LEU A 148 0.20 11.75 1.36
CA LEU A 148 -1.04 11.76 0.61
C LEU A 148 -0.86 12.11 -0.88
N GLY A 149 0.32 12.54 -1.30
CA GLY A 149 0.58 12.96 -2.69
C GLY A 149 0.25 11.88 -3.71
N SER A 150 0.61 10.64 -3.41
CA SER A 150 0.34 9.48 -4.27
C SER A 150 -1.14 9.06 -4.39
N ILE A 151 -2.01 9.64 -3.56
CA ILE A 151 -3.47 9.40 -3.57
C ILE A 151 -4.27 10.68 -3.85
N ALA A 152 -3.62 11.76 -4.28
CA ALA A 152 -4.26 13.05 -4.55
C ALA A 152 -5.41 12.91 -5.56
N ASP A 153 -5.22 12.12 -6.61
CA ASP A 153 -6.18 11.89 -7.69
C ASP A 153 -7.27 10.87 -7.35
N LEU A 154 -7.21 10.27 -6.17
CA LEU A 154 -8.19 9.28 -5.75
C LEU A 154 -9.50 9.96 -5.31
N ASN A 155 -10.48 10.04 -6.22
CA ASN A 155 -11.77 10.68 -5.97
C ASN A 155 -12.79 9.80 -5.26
N ARG A 156 -12.65 8.48 -5.36
CA ARG A 156 -13.54 7.47 -4.78
C ARG A 156 -12.71 6.42 -4.04
N LEU A 157 -13.36 5.65 -3.18
CA LEU A 157 -12.72 4.48 -2.56
C LEU A 157 -12.18 3.54 -3.64
N PRO A 158 -10.99 2.98 -3.46
CA PRO A 158 -10.44 1.98 -4.37
C PRO A 158 -11.30 0.72 -4.36
N SER A 159 -11.39 0.02 -5.49
CA SER A 159 -12.17 -1.21 -5.61
C SER A 159 -11.43 -2.43 -5.10
N ALA A 160 -10.12 -2.35 -5.00
CA ALA A 160 -9.28 -3.38 -4.41
C ALA A 160 -8.05 -2.77 -3.75
N LEU A 161 -7.51 -3.49 -2.79
CA LEU A 161 -6.23 -3.21 -2.13
C LEU A 161 -5.24 -4.31 -2.47
N PHE A 162 -4.05 -3.91 -2.90
CA PHE A 162 -2.92 -4.82 -3.01
C PHE A 162 -1.93 -4.50 -1.90
N VAL A 163 -1.89 -5.35 -0.87
CA VAL A 163 -1.14 -5.09 0.36
C VAL A 163 0.10 -5.96 0.43
N ILE A 164 1.25 -5.32 0.61
CA ILE A 164 2.53 -5.99 0.81
C ILE A 164 2.90 -5.89 2.28
N ASP A 165 2.97 -7.05 2.96
CA ASP A 165 3.24 -7.22 4.38
C ASP A 165 2.16 -6.62 5.32
N ILE A 166 1.21 -7.47 5.67
CA ILE A 166 0.08 -7.13 6.54
C ILE A 166 0.43 -6.99 8.03
N ASN A 167 1.65 -7.39 8.45
CA ASN A 167 1.94 -7.68 9.86
C ASN A 167 2.01 -6.47 10.81
N LYS A 168 2.19 -5.24 10.33
CA LYS A 168 2.52 -4.15 11.27
C LYS A 168 1.65 -2.90 11.25
N LYS A 169 0.93 -2.57 10.18
CA LYS A 169 0.37 -1.21 10.08
C LYS A 169 -1.11 -1.10 9.66
N LEU A 170 -1.69 -2.12 9.09
CA LEU A 170 -3.11 -2.16 8.71
C LEU A 170 -4.04 -2.64 9.84
N ARG A 171 -3.46 -2.99 10.97
CA ARG A 171 -4.13 -3.67 12.11
C ARG A 171 -5.38 -2.99 12.65
N SER A 172 -5.51 -1.68 12.51
CA SER A 172 -6.67 -0.94 13.03
C SER A 172 -7.89 -0.96 12.10
N GLU A 173 -7.68 -1.02 10.80
CA GLU A 173 -8.76 -1.03 9.81
C GLU A 173 -9.16 -2.44 9.36
N GLU A 174 -8.22 -3.37 9.27
CA GLU A 174 -8.51 -4.80 9.05
C GLU A 174 -9.49 -5.38 10.07
N ARG A 175 -9.41 -4.95 11.33
CA ARG A 175 -10.37 -5.35 12.37
C ARG A 175 -11.80 -4.91 12.06
N ARG A 176 -11.99 -3.79 11.36
CA ARG A 176 -13.31 -3.26 11.03
C ARG A 176 -13.85 -3.89 9.75
N VAL A 177 -13.03 -3.93 8.70
CA VAL A 177 -13.39 -4.55 7.43
C VAL A 177 -13.66 -6.05 7.59
N GLY A 178 -12.84 -6.77 8.37
CA GLY A 178 -13.05 -8.20 8.63
C GLY A 178 -14.26 -8.52 9.54
N LYS A 179 -14.84 -7.52 10.22
CA LYS A 179 -16.07 -7.68 11.00
C LYS A 179 -17.34 -7.39 10.19
N GLU A 180 -17.22 -6.60 9.12
CA GLU A 180 -18.35 -6.30 8.23
C GLU A 180 -18.59 -7.39 7.18
N CYS A 181 -17.64 -8.31 7.00
CA CYS A 181 -17.75 -9.47 6.10
C CYS A 181 -18.19 -10.76 6.79
N ARG A 182 -18.91 -10.69 7.91
CA ARG A 182 -19.54 -11.85 8.55
C ARG A 182 -21.04 -11.71 8.58
#